data_75865afc66434d527ede990a6cc2e261
#
_entry.id   75865afc66434d527ede990a6cc2e261
#
_cell.length_a   1.000
_cell.length_b   1.000
_cell.length_c   1.000
_cell.angle_alpha   90.00
_cell.angle_beta   90.00
_cell.angle_gamma   90.00
#
_symmetry.space_group_name_H-M   'P 1'
#
loop_
_entity.id
_entity.type
_entity.pdbx_description
1 polymer ?
#
loop_
_entity_poly.entity_id
_entity_poly.type
_entity_poly.pdbx_seq_one_letter_code
_entity_poly.pdbx_strand_id
1 'polypeptide(L)'
;MKQISGNKLFVKALKEEGVDVLFGYPGACTIDISDELYKQSDIDIILPRHEQALVHEADAYARTTGKVGVCLVTSGPGATNLVTGLATANYDSVPLVCFTGQ
;
A
#
# COMPACT_ATOMS: atom_id res chain seq x y z
N MET A 1 -22.78 -17.82 9.60
CA MET A 1 -21.46 -17.23 9.39
C MET A 1 -21.43 -16.50 8.05
N LYS A 2 -21.07 -15.23 8.05
CA LYS A 2 -20.93 -14.51 6.80
C LYS A 2 -19.64 -14.91 6.10
N GLN A 3 -19.75 -15.21 4.81
CA GLN A 3 -18.58 -15.37 3.96
C GLN A 3 -18.25 -14.05 3.29
N ILE A 4 -16.97 -13.73 3.23
CA ILE A 4 -16.45 -12.51 2.61
C ILE A 4 -15.24 -12.90 1.76
N SER A 5 -15.08 -12.28 0.59
CA SER A 5 -13.91 -12.53 -0.24
C SER A 5 -12.65 -12.04 0.43
N GLY A 6 -11.51 -12.64 0.10
CA GLY A 6 -10.21 -12.21 0.63
C GLY A 6 -9.89 -10.77 0.31
N ASN A 7 -10.27 -10.29 -0.88
CA ASN A 7 -10.04 -8.91 -1.30
C ASN A 7 -10.82 -7.92 -0.43
N LYS A 8 -12.09 -8.22 -0.16
CA LYS A 8 -12.93 -7.40 0.73
C LYS A 8 -12.41 -7.42 2.15
N LEU A 9 -11.99 -8.58 2.62
CA LEU A 9 -11.42 -8.73 3.96
C LEU A 9 -10.14 -7.92 4.11
N PHE A 10 -9.29 -7.91 3.10
CA PHE A 10 -8.06 -7.11 3.09
C PHE A 10 -8.37 -5.62 3.27
N VAL A 11 -9.31 -5.09 2.48
CA VAL A 11 -9.70 -3.68 2.56
C VAL A 11 -10.33 -3.38 3.92
N LYS A 12 -11.17 -4.28 4.43
CA LYS A 12 -11.78 -4.14 5.75
C LYS A 12 -10.72 -4.11 6.85
N ALA A 13 -9.73 -4.98 6.77
CA ALA A 13 -8.64 -5.02 7.75
C ALA A 13 -7.84 -3.70 7.74
N LEU A 14 -7.56 -3.13 6.57
CA LEU A 14 -6.89 -1.84 6.48
C LEU A 14 -7.70 -0.75 7.19
N LYS A 15 -9.01 -0.72 7.00
CA LYS A 15 -9.88 0.26 7.67
C LYS A 15 -9.87 0.06 9.18
N GLU A 16 -9.95 -1.18 9.65
CA GLU A 16 -9.91 -1.49 11.08
C GLU A 16 -8.59 -1.07 11.74
N GLU A 17 -7.48 -1.14 11.00
CA GLU A 17 -6.18 -0.68 11.47
C GLU A 17 -6.01 0.84 11.39
N GLY A 18 -7.01 1.56 10.93
CA GLY A 18 -6.98 3.01 10.85
C GLY A 18 -6.23 3.57 9.66
N VAL A 19 -6.05 2.78 8.62
CA VAL A 19 -5.40 3.24 7.38
C VAL A 19 -6.33 4.20 6.67
N ASP A 20 -5.88 5.43 6.42
CA ASP A 20 -6.64 6.46 5.71
C ASP A 20 -6.06 6.82 4.34
N VAL A 21 -4.80 6.49 4.10
CA VAL A 21 -4.13 6.72 2.80
C VAL A 21 -3.34 5.46 2.44
N LEU A 22 -3.48 5.04 1.19
CA LEU A 22 -2.72 3.92 0.64
C LEU A 22 -2.02 4.40 -0.63
N PHE A 23 -0.73 4.13 -0.71
CA PHE A 23 0.08 4.44 -1.89
C PHE A 23 0.14 3.17 -2.74
N GLY A 24 -0.54 3.18 -3.88
CA GLY A 24 -0.73 1.99 -4.69
C GLY A 24 -0.42 2.19 -6.15
N TYR A 25 0.14 1.16 -6.78
CA TYR A 25 0.33 1.11 -8.22
C TYR A 25 -0.29 -0.20 -8.72
N PRO A 26 -1.32 -0.13 -9.57
CA PRO A 26 -2.05 -1.33 -9.99
C PRO A 26 -1.20 -2.20 -10.92
N GLY A 27 -1.40 -3.49 -10.81
CA GLY A 27 -0.79 -4.47 -11.68
C GLY A 27 -1.63 -5.73 -11.71
N ALA A 28 -1.32 -6.66 -12.60
CA ALA A 28 -2.15 -7.84 -12.84
C ALA A 28 -2.40 -8.66 -11.58
N CYS A 29 -1.40 -8.79 -10.71
CA CYS A 29 -1.52 -9.62 -9.51
C CYS A 29 -2.30 -8.96 -8.38
N THR A 30 -2.64 -7.67 -8.49
CA THR A 30 -3.36 -6.91 -7.46
C THR A 30 -4.63 -6.24 -8.00
N ILE A 31 -5.09 -6.64 -9.20
CA ILE A 31 -6.28 -6.03 -9.83
C ILE A 31 -7.51 -6.14 -8.93
N ASP A 32 -7.76 -7.32 -8.37
CA ASP A 32 -8.96 -7.55 -7.57
C ASP A 32 -8.95 -6.74 -6.28
N ILE A 33 -7.79 -6.61 -5.65
CA ILE A 33 -7.63 -5.77 -4.45
C ILE A 33 -7.83 -4.30 -4.82
N SER A 34 -7.24 -3.86 -5.92
CA SER A 34 -7.38 -2.49 -6.40
C SER A 34 -8.84 -2.17 -6.73
N ASP A 35 -9.56 -3.11 -7.33
CA ASP A 35 -10.98 -2.96 -7.62
C ASP A 35 -11.79 -2.73 -6.33
N GLU A 36 -11.54 -3.51 -5.29
CA GLU A 36 -12.19 -3.34 -4.00
C GLU A 36 -11.85 -2.00 -3.35
N LEU A 37 -10.59 -1.54 -3.48
CA LEU A 37 -10.18 -0.24 -2.97
C LEU A 37 -10.92 0.91 -3.65
N TYR A 38 -11.19 0.80 -4.94
CA TYR A 38 -11.93 1.84 -5.68
C TYR A 38 -13.43 1.86 -5.37
N LYS A 39 -13.96 0.82 -4.75
CA LYS A 39 -15.39 0.74 -4.38
C LYS A 39 -15.71 1.43 -3.05
N GLN A 40 -14.72 1.91 -2.33
CA GLN A 40 -14.88 2.54 -1.02
C GLN A 40 -14.30 3.96 -1.02
N SER A 41 -14.65 4.77 -0.03
CA SER A 41 -14.26 6.18 0.06
C SER A 41 -13.50 6.53 1.34
N ASP A 42 -13.29 5.58 2.25
CA ASP A 42 -12.64 5.87 3.53
C ASP A 42 -11.12 5.91 3.44
N ILE A 43 -10.55 5.23 2.44
CA ILE A 43 -9.12 5.18 2.19
C ILE A 43 -8.84 5.94 0.90
N ASP A 44 -8.03 6.98 0.97
CA ASP A 44 -7.57 7.69 -0.22
C ASP A 44 -6.43 6.92 -0.87
N ILE A 45 -6.49 6.77 -2.18
CA ILE A 45 -5.49 6.03 -2.94
C ILE A 45 -4.66 7.02 -3.74
N ILE A 46 -3.36 7.01 -3.48
CA ILE A 46 -2.39 7.86 -4.19
C ILE A 46 -1.66 6.99 -5.21
N LEU A 47 -1.76 7.38 -6.46
CA LEU A 47 -1.17 6.65 -7.60
C LEU A 47 -0.05 7.49 -8.24
N PRO A 48 1.21 7.28 -7.86
CA PRO A 48 2.33 7.90 -8.55
C PRO A 48 2.65 7.16 -9.86
N ARG A 49 3.64 7.64 -10.58
CA ARG A 49 4.01 7.06 -11.88
C ARG A 49 5.04 5.94 -11.80
N HIS A 50 5.61 5.69 -10.62
CA HIS A 50 6.65 4.68 -10.42
C HIS A 50 6.61 4.20 -8.98
N GLU A 51 6.86 2.92 -8.77
CA GLU A 51 6.81 2.33 -7.43
C GLU A 51 7.90 2.88 -6.50
N GLN A 52 9.04 3.30 -7.03
CA GLN A 52 10.05 3.94 -6.20
C GLN A 52 9.55 5.27 -5.63
N ALA A 53 8.91 6.08 -6.44
CA ALA A 53 8.27 7.31 -5.96
C ALA A 53 7.19 7.00 -4.92
N LEU A 54 6.43 5.94 -5.15
CA LEU A 54 5.37 5.49 -4.27
C LEU A 54 5.89 5.19 -2.86
N VAL A 55 6.96 4.44 -2.75
CA VAL A 55 7.50 4.09 -1.43
C VAL A 55 8.12 5.30 -0.74
N HIS A 56 8.70 6.24 -1.49
CA HIS A 56 9.19 7.48 -0.91
C HIS A 56 8.07 8.39 -0.44
N GLU A 57 6.94 8.41 -1.14
CA GLU A 57 5.75 9.13 -0.69
C GLU A 57 5.21 8.55 0.61
N ALA A 58 5.14 7.23 0.71
CA ALA A 58 4.71 6.55 1.94
C ALA A 58 5.66 6.84 3.10
N ASP A 59 6.97 6.87 2.83
CA ASP A 59 7.99 7.22 3.81
C ASP A 59 7.77 8.65 4.33
N ALA A 60 7.59 9.61 3.44
CA ALA A 60 7.32 11.00 3.81
C ALA A 60 6.02 11.13 4.61
N TYR A 61 4.98 10.42 4.22
CA TYR A 61 3.72 10.39 4.95
C TYR A 61 3.92 9.89 6.38
N ALA A 62 4.69 8.81 6.55
CA ALA A 62 4.96 8.26 7.88
C ALA A 62 5.76 9.25 8.75
N ARG A 63 6.76 9.90 8.16
CA ARG A 63 7.59 10.87 8.89
C ARG A 63 6.78 12.09 9.34
N THR A 64 5.85 12.56 8.52
CA THR A 64 5.11 13.80 8.79
C THR A 64 3.88 13.59 9.64
N THR A 65 3.26 12.42 9.60
CA THR A 65 2.02 12.13 10.33
C THR A 65 2.21 11.29 11.58
N GLY A 66 3.32 10.58 11.69
CA GLY A 66 3.52 9.59 12.75
C GLY A 66 2.73 8.30 12.53
N LYS A 67 2.04 8.15 11.41
CA LYS A 67 1.30 6.94 11.06
C LYS A 67 2.14 6.01 10.20
N VAL A 68 1.74 4.74 10.12
CA VAL A 68 2.40 3.78 9.24
C VAL A 68 2.07 4.10 7.78
N GLY A 69 3.09 4.18 6.93
CA GLY A 69 2.89 4.30 5.48
C GLY A 69 2.57 2.95 4.87
N VAL A 70 1.51 2.87 4.07
CA VAL A 70 1.03 1.61 3.49
C VAL A 70 1.17 1.66 1.97
N CYS A 71 1.84 0.66 1.41
CA CYS A 71 2.08 0.53 -0.02
C CYS A 71 1.46 -0.76 -0.55
N LEU A 72 0.94 -0.70 -1.78
CA LEU A 72 0.44 -1.88 -2.49
C LEU A 72 0.96 -1.84 -3.92
N VAL A 73 1.74 -2.84 -4.30
CA VAL A 73 2.31 -2.96 -5.65
C VAL A 73 2.19 -4.40 -6.15
N THR A 74 2.35 -4.57 -7.45
CA THR A 74 2.31 -5.90 -8.06
C THR A 74 3.60 -6.67 -7.81
N SER A 75 3.62 -7.93 -8.21
CA SER A 75 4.79 -8.78 -8.18
C SER A 75 5.88 -8.31 -9.17
N GLY A 76 7.05 -8.94 -9.10
CA GLY A 76 8.14 -8.68 -10.03
C GLY A 76 8.66 -7.25 -9.96
N PRO A 77 8.57 -6.49 -11.06
CA PRO A 77 9.13 -5.13 -11.08
C PRO A 77 8.45 -4.18 -10.09
N GLY A 78 7.16 -4.39 -9.79
CA GLY A 78 6.48 -3.60 -8.76
C GLY A 78 7.18 -3.76 -7.41
N ALA A 79 7.39 -5.00 -6.99
CA ALA A 79 8.05 -5.29 -5.73
C ALA A 79 9.52 -4.87 -5.73
N THR A 80 10.26 -5.13 -6.81
CA THR A 80 11.69 -4.80 -6.86
C THR A 80 11.94 -3.30 -6.87
N ASN A 81 11.02 -2.52 -7.40
CA ASN A 81 11.12 -1.05 -7.40
C ASN A 81 10.93 -0.43 -6.01
N LEU A 82 10.54 -1.20 -5.00
CA LEU A 82 10.45 -0.73 -3.63
C LEU A 82 11.78 -0.76 -2.88
N VAL A 83 12.80 -1.43 -3.40
CA VAL A 83 14.01 -1.77 -2.64
C VAL A 83 14.71 -0.53 -2.08
N THR A 84 14.91 0.50 -2.87
CA THR A 84 15.56 1.74 -2.42
C THR A 84 14.80 2.38 -1.26
N GLY A 85 13.49 2.49 -1.40
CA GLY A 85 12.66 3.08 -0.35
C GLY A 85 12.62 2.24 0.93
N LEU A 86 12.58 0.92 0.78
CA LEU A 86 12.64 0.01 1.94
C LEU A 86 13.99 0.13 2.66
N ALA A 87 15.08 0.24 1.93
CA ALA A 87 16.39 0.45 2.51
C ALA A 87 16.46 1.76 3.30
N THR A 88 15.93 2.84 2.73
CA THR A 88 15.86 4.14 3.39
C THR A 88 15.03 4.06 4.67
N ALA A 89 13.85 3.45 4.59
CA ALA A 89 12.97 3.31 5.75
C ALA A 89 13.60 2.47 6.85
N ASN A 90 14.26 1.38 6.48
CA ASN A 90 14.95 0.53 7.43
C ASN A 90 16.09 1.28 8.13
N TYR A 91 16.85 2.06 7.37
CA TYR A 91 17.98 2.83 7.92
C TYR A 91 17.50 3.88 8.91
N ASP A 92 16.40 4.55 8.60
CA ASP A 92 15.92 5.68 9.39
C ASP A 92 14.80 5.31 10.37
N SER A 93 14.50 4.02 10.49
CA SER A 93 13.43 3.50 11.37
C SER A 93 12.06 4.10 11.06
N VAL A 94 11.75 4.24 9.78
CA VAL A 94 10.44 4.76 9.32
C VAL A 94 9.45 3.59 9.23
N PRO A 95 8.26 3.70 9.84
CA PRO A 95 7.28 2.60 9.81
C PRO A 95 6.57 2.52 8.46
N LEU A 96 6.85 1.46 7.72
CA LEU A 96 6.20 1.15 6.44
C LEU A 96 5.69 -0.29 6.45
N VAL A 97 4.56 -0.50 5.81
CA VAL A 97 4.04 -1.83 5.47
C VAL A 97 3.82 -1.87 3.97
N CYS A 98 4.51 -2.75 3.29
CA CYS A 98 4.43 -2.88 1.83
C CYS A 98 3.85 -4.24 1.47
N PHE A 99 2.72 -4.22 0.79
CA PHE A 99 2.08 -5.43 0.25
C PHE A 99 2.47 -5.58 -1.20
N THR A 100 2.87 -6.78 -1.58
CA THR A 100 3.24 -7.10 -2.96
C THR A 100 2.38 -8.25 -3.46
N GLY A 101 2.02 -8.21 -4.74
CA GLY A 101 1.37 -9.32 -5.40
C GLY A 101 2.32 -10.49 -5.62
N GLN A 102 1.76 -11.63 -5.99
CA GLN A 102 2.54 -12.81 -6.31
C GLN A 102 2.02 -13.46 -7.59
#